data_846f74329b0699e671836807f676545a
#
_entry.id   846f74329b0699e671836807f676545a
#
_cell.length_a   1.000
_cell.length_b   1.000
_cell.length_c   1.000
_cell.angle_alpha   90.00
_cell.angle_beta   90.00
_cell.angle_gamma   90.00
#
_symmetry.space_group_name_H-M   'P 1'
#
loop_
_entity.id
_entity.type
_entity.pdbx_description
1 polymer ?
#
loop_
_entity_poly.entity_id
_entity_poly.type
_entity_poly.pdbx_seq_one_letter_code
_entity_poly.pdbx_strand_id
1 'polypeptide(L)'
;NPNSKNRKTLPRQASIDPPKSRGDGELTGAAFQVLAGAAIKDRQGNVLFKKGDTVVDLLTTAGEDASAATGELWPGLYEIVELTPPKGYHPSEKHIFVDTVSAAGQSEEAVVEYEGLKTNTIRLGAQAIVKILGDDHDDPAPDRVEQPEVAAEFNVYLKSAGSYENARPFERDHLVTNKRGYAKTKALPYGIYVLEQTKGKEGYEIKGAIEFEIDGTEDIQNPPPLTLSDRPILYRLRILKTDRETGKTITLA
;
A
#
# COMPACT_ATOMS: atom_id res chain seq x y z
N ASN A 1 4.53 -47.95 -25.12
CA ASN A 1 3.70 -46.79 -24.91
C ASN A 1 4.48 -45.51 -25.19
N PRO A 2 4.35 -44.92 -26.38
CA PRO A 2 4.95 -43.63 -26.65
C PRO A 2 3.86 -42.65 -27.06
N ASN A 3 3.42 -41.77 -26.11
CA ASN A 3 2.77 -40.51 -26.47
C ASN A 3 2.64 -39.61 -25.22
N SER A 4 3.77 -39.08 -24.77
CA SER A 4 3.80 -37.95 -23.87
C SER A 4 4.72 -36.87 -24.43
N LYS A 5 4.38 -36.33 -25.59
CA LYS A 5 5.10 -35.16 -26.13
C LYS A 5 4.18 -34.45 -27.13
N ASN A 6 3.35 -33.55 -26.59
CA ASN A 6 2.97 -32.32 -27.29
C ASN A 6 2.19 -31.40 -26.32
N ARG A 7 2.76 -31.13 -25.16
CA ARG A 7 2.47 -29.84 -24.55
C ARG A 7 3.23 -28.82 -25.38
N LYS A 8 2.55 -28.13 -26.26
CA LYS A 8 3.00 -26.84 -26.74
C LYS A 8 2.88 -25.89 -25.51
N THR A 9 3.91 -25.84 -24.69
CA THR A 9 4.16 -24.67 -23.86
C THR A 9 4.32 -23.52 -24.84
N LEU A 10 3.32 -22.67 -24.93
CA LEU A 10 3.52 -21.33 -25.44
C LEU A 10 4.70 -20.72 -24.70
N PRO A 11 5.59 -19.97 -25.38
CA PRO A 11 6.75 -19.41 -24.73
C PRO A 11 6.25 -18.65 -23.51
N ARG A 12 6.76 -19.01 -22.31
CA ARG A 12 6.66 -18.17 -21.14
C ARG A 12 7.09 -16.79 -21.59
N GLN A 13 6.12 -15.91 -21.75
CA GLN A 13 6.42 -14.51 -21.94
C GLN A 13 7.28 -14.11 -20.78
N ALA A 14 8.44 -13.53 -21.07
CA ALA A 14 9.42 -13.11 -20.09
C ALA A 14 8.68 -12.54 -18.88
N SER A 15 9.04 -13.00 -17.68
CA SER A 15 8.49 -12.48 -16.44
C SER A 15 8.54 -10.96 -16.55
N ILE A 16 7.39 -10.34 -16.73
CA ILE A 16 7.28 -8.92 -16.50
C ILE A 16 7.73 -8.78 -15.06
N ASP A 17 8.85 -8.07 -14.84
CA ASP A 17 9.30 -7.73 -13.50
C ASP A 17 8.06 -7.36 -12.67
N PRO A 18 7.88 -7.95 -11.48
CA PRO A 18 6.74 -7.62 -10.65
C PRO A 18 6.69 -6.11 -10.54
N PRO A 19 5.52 -5.49 -10.61
CA PRO A 19 5.37 -4.03 -10.64
C PRO A 19 6.27 -3.42 -9.59
N LYS A 20 7.08 -2.47 -10.00
CA LYS A 20 8.26 -1.95 -9.28
C LYS A 20 7.96 -1.46 -7.87
N SER A 21 6.70 -1.26 -7.53
CA SER A 21 6.21 -1.02 -6.18
C SER A 21 4.69 -1.19 -6.14
N ARG A 22 4.21 -2.04 -5.27
CA ARG A 22 2.78 -2.17 -4.98
C ARG A 22 2.46 -1.87 -3.50
N GLY A 23 3.46 -1.46 -2.73
CA GLY A 23 3.28 -1.31 -1.30
C GLY A 23 2.71 -2.60 -0.68
N ASP A 24 1.69 -2.46 0.16
CA ASP A 24 0.94 -3.58 0.76
C ASP A 24 -0.30 -3.99 -0.08
N GLY A 25 -0.37 -3.61 -1.37
CA GLY A 25 -1.45 -4.02 -2.27
C GLY A 25 -1.44 -5.54 -2.49
N GLU A 26 -2.62 -6.16 -2.41
CA GLU A 26 -2.83 -7.59 -2.62
C GLU A 26 -3.49 -7.82 -3.98
N LEU A 27 -3.13 -8.89 -4.69
CA LEU A 27 -3.78 -9.24 -5.97
C LEU A 27 -4.95 -10.22 -5.77
N THR A 28 -5.03 -10.85 -4.62
CA THR A 28 -6.16 -11.70 -4.21
C THR A 28 -7.35 -10.86 -3.78
N GLY A 29 -8.55 -11.46 -3.82
CA GLY A 29 -9.78 -10.79 -3.41
C GLY A 29 -10.41 -9.87 -4.47
N ALA A 30 -9.86 -9.79 -5.68
CA ALA A 30 -10.56 -9.17 -6.80
C ALA A 30 -11.80 -9.97 -7.15
N ALA A 31 -12.95 -9.31 -7.28
CA ALA A 31 -14.22 -9.95 -7.59
C ALA A 31 -14.66 -9.64 -9.02
N PHE A 32 -15.10 -10.68 -9.73
CA PHE A 32 -15.53 -10.60 -11.12
C PHE A 32 -16.90 -11.23 -11.29
N GLN A 33 -17.61 -10.76 -12.32
CA GLN A 33 -18.84 -11.34 -12.84
C GLN A 33 -18.60 -11.76 -14.29
N VAL A 34 -19.20 -12.86 -14.70
CA VAL A 34 -19.18 -13.31 -16.10
C VAL A 34 -20.56 -13.16 -16.68
N LEU A 35 -20.67 -12.38 -17.73
CA LEU A 35 -21.90 -12.13 -18.49
C LEU A 35 -21.82 -12.84 -19.85
N ALA A 36 -22.98 -13.11 -20.43
CA ALA A 36 -23.07 -13.54 -21.83
C ALA A 36 -22.78 -12.34 -22.75
N GLY A 37 -21.68 -12.36 -23.47
CA GLY A 37 -21.30 -11.32 -24.46
C GLY A 37 -22.14 -11.38 -25.73
N ALA A 38 -22.75 -12.55 -26.01
CA ALA A 38 -23.73 -12.80 -27.05
C ALA A 38 -24.72 -13.85 -26.55
N ALA A 39 -25.73 -14.20 -27.35
CA ALA A 39 -26.66 -15.29 -27.00
C ALA A 39 -25.91 -16.62 -26.93
N ILE A 40 -25.93 -17.27 -25.78
CA ILE A 40 -25.35 -18.62 -25.56
C ILE A 40 -26.45 -19.65 -25.79
N LYS A 41 -26.15 -20.69 -26.56
CA LYS A 41 -27.12 -21.69 -26.98
C LYS A 41 -26.65 -23.10 -26.61
N ASP A 42 -27.63 -23.99 -26.36
CA ASP A 42 -27.36 -25.42 -26.23
C ASP A 42 -27.11 -26.08 -27.58
N ARG A 43 -26.86 -27.40 -27.58
CA ARG A 43 -26.63 -28.19 -28.82
C ARG A 43 -27.86 -28.27 -29.72
N GLN A 44 -29.06 -28.03 -29.23
CA GLN A 44 -30.33 -28.01 -29.94
C GLN A 44 -30.64 -26.61 -30.50
N GLY A 45 -29.86 -25.60 -30.17
CA GLY A 45 -30.05 -24.22 -30.62
C GLY A 45 -30.96 -23.38 -29.71
N ASN A 46 -31.40 -23.93 -28.54
CA ASN A 46 -32.17 -23.16 -27.57
C ASN A 46 -31.28 -22.14 -26.88
N VAL A 47 -31.79 -20.94 -26.68
CA VAL A 47 -31.08 -19.88 -25.96
C VAL A 47 -31.09 -20.16 -24.48
N LEU A 48 -29.88 -20.40 -23.89
CA LEU A 48 -29.66 -20.58 -22.47
C LEU A 48 -29.49 -19.25 -21.76
N PHE A 49 -28.71 -18.33 -22.39
CA PHE A 49 -28.47 -16.98 -21.88
C PHE A 49 -28.57 -15.99 -23.05
N LYS A 50 -29.21 -14.86 -22.81
CA LYS A 50 -29.24 -13.74 -23.77
C LYS A 50 -28.00 -12.87 -23.52
N LYS A 51 -27.63 -12.05 -24.50
CA LYS A 51 -26.58 -11.06 -24.32
C LYS A 51 -26.85 -10.18 -23.08
N GLY A 52 -25.88 -10.09 -22.17
CA GLY A 52 -25.94 -9.33 -20.93
C GLY A 52 -26.47 -10.12 -19.72
N ASP A 53 -26.99 -11.33 -19.93
CA ASP A 53 -27.42 -12.18 -18.81
C ASP A 53 -26.19 -12.62 -17.99
N THR A 54 -26.35 -12.68 -16.67
CA THR A 54 -25.32 -13.18 -15.75
C THR A 54 -25.19 -14.69 -15.89
N VAL A 55 -23.99 -15.16 -16.22
CA VAL A 55 -23.65 -16.60 -16.34
C VAL A 55 -22.96 -17.09 -15.07
N VAL A 56 -22.02 -16.30 -14.53
CA VAL A 56 -21.39 -16.54 -13.23
C VAL A 56 -21.50 -15.27 -12.43
N ASP A 57 -22.15 -15.33 -11.28
CA ASP A 57 -22.47 -14.16 -10.50
C ASP A 57 -21.23 -13.59 -9.77
N LEU A 58 -20.39 -14.48 -9.23
CA LEU A 58 -19.20 -14.06 -8.50
C LEU A 58 -18.04 -15.03 -8.68
N LEU A 59 -16.91 -14.49 -9.14
CA LEU A 59 -15.59 -15.13 -9.11
C LEU A 59 -14.65 -14.27 -8.30
N THR A 60 -13.93 -14.87 -7.35
CA THR A 60 -12.97 -14.13 -6.52
C THR A 60 -11.58 -14.72 -6.70
N THR A 61 -10.59 -13.86 -6.98
CA THR A 61 -9.20 -14.30 -7.09
C THR A 61 -8.65 -14.77 -5.75
N ALA A 62 -7.97 -15.89 -5.76
CA ALA A 62 -7.37 -16.51 -4.58
C ALA A 62 -6.07 -17.23 -4.94
N GLY A 63 -5.38 -17.76 -3.91
CA GLY A 63 -4.13 -18.50 -4.10
C GLY A 63 -2.92 -17.61 -4.38
N GLU A 64 -1.76 -18.24 -4.56
CA GLU A 64 -0.49 -17.54 -4.79
C GLU A 64 -0.43 -16.84 -6.16
N ASP A 65 -1.14 -17.36 -7.14
CA ASP A 65 -1.25 -16.83 -8.51
C ASP A 65 -2.34 -15.78 -8.66
N ALA A 66 -3.12 -15.52 -7.60
CA ALA A 66 -4.25 -14.60 -7.60
C ALA A 66 -5.21 -14.87 -8.78
N SER A 67 -5.52 -16.13 -9.04
CA SER A 67 -6.40 -16.57 -10.12
C SER A 67 -7.83 -16.85 -9.63
N ALA A 68 -8.76 -16.91 -10.59
CA ALA A 68 -10.12 -17.41 -10.38
C ALA A 68 -10.54 -18.22 -11.59
N ALA A 69 -11.26 -19.31 -11.38
CA ALA A 69 -11.75 -20.18 -12.45
C ALA A 69 -13.27 -20.34 -12.36
N THR A 70 -13.92 -20.37 -13.51
CA THR A 70 -15.34 -20.76 -13.61
C THR A 70 -15.47 -22.28 -13.56
N GLY A 71 -16.68 -22.79 -13.29
CA GLY A 71 -17.06 -24.13 -13.68
C GLY A 71 -17.14 -24.25 -15.22
N GLU A 72 -17.67 -25.41 -15.68
CA GLU A 72 -17.88 -25.66 -17.11
C GLU A 72 -18.86 -24.64 -17.72
N LEU A 73 -18.50 -24.09 -18.86
CA LEU A 73 -19.29 -23.13 -19.61
C LEU A 73 -19.64 -23.68 -20.98
N TRP A 74 -20.83 -23.36 -21.50
CA TRP A 74 -21.20 -23.61 -22.87
C TRP A 74 -20.30 -22.80 -23.84
N PRO A 75 -20.02 -23.35 -25.04
CA PRO A 75 -19.27 -22.59 -26.05
C PRO A 75 -19.98 -21.27 -26.41
N GLY A 76 -19.24 -20.16 -26.39
CA GLY A 76 -19.79 -18.84 -26.70
C GLY A 76 -18.88 -17.67 -26.38
N LEU A 77 -19.42 -16.48 -26.59
CA LEU A 77 -18.74 -15.22 -26.23
C LEU A 77 -19.16 -14.79 -24.83
N TYR A 78 -18.19 -14.57 -23.97
CA TYR A 78 -18.37 -14.11 -22.60
C TYR A 78 -17.75 -12.74 -22.38
N GLU A 79 -18.32 -11.97 -21.47
CA GLU A 79 -17.82 -10.69 -21.01
C GLU A 79 -17.48 -10.79 -19.52
N ILE A 80 -16.23 -10.50 -19.16
CA ILE A 80 -15.76 -10.53 -17.78
C ILE A 80 -15.70 -9.09 -17.27
N VAL A 81 -16.42 -8.84 -16.19
CA VAL A 81 -16.53 -7.51 -15.55
C VAL A 81 -15.95 -7.58 -14.15
N GLU A 82 -15.09 -6.65 -13.80
CA GLU A 82 -14.62 -6.51 -12.42
C GLU A 82 -15.68 -5.78 -11.59
N LEU A 83 -16.13 -6.43 -10.52
CA LEU A 83 -17.07 -5.84 -9.56
C LEU A 83 -16.33 -5.08 -8.46
N THR A 84 -15.23 -5.65 -7.98
CA THR A 84 -14.44 -5.09 -6.89
C THR A 84 -12.96 -5.30 -7.19
N PRO A 85 -12.14 -4.24 -7.18
CA PRO A 85 -10.71 -4.37 -7.37
C PRO A 85 -10.06 -5.05 -6.15
N PRO A 86 -8.85 -5.61 -6.30
CA PRO A 86 -8.10 -6.09 -5.17
C PRO A 86 -7.71 -4.92 -4.24
N LYS A 87 -7.43 -5.28 -2.99
CA LYS A 87 -7.11 -4.30 -1.94
C LYS A 87 -5.90 -3.44 -2.32
N GLY A 88 -6.03 -2.13 -2.20
CA GLY A 88 -4.98 -1.17 -2.55
C GLY A 88 -4.95 -0.73 -4.01
N TYR A 89 -5.87 -1.20 -4.85
CA TYR A 89 -5.91 -0.86 -6.27
C TYR A 89 -7.15 -0.06 -6.65
N HIS A 90 -7.04 0.69 -7.74
CA HIS A 90 -8.19 1.30 -8.40
C HIS A 90 -8.95 0.26 -9.22
N PRO A 91 -10.29 0.39 -9.35
CA PRO A 91 -11.05 -0.49 -10.22
C PRO A 91 -10.60 -0.36 -11.67
N SER A 92 -10.70 -1.47 -12.41
CA SER A 92 -10.47 -1.47 -13.85
C SER A 92 -11.82 -1.32 -14.59
N GLU A 93 -11.96 -0.26 -15.35
CA GLU A 93 -13.17 -0.05 -16.19
C GLU A 93 -13.18 -0.94 -17.44
N LYS A 94 -12.10 -1.63 -17.72
CA LYS A 94 -11.95 -2.44 -18.93
C LYS A 94 -12.71 -3.74 -18.81
N HIS A 95 -13.69 -3.95 -19.71
CA HIS A 95 -14.36 -5.22 -19.90
C HIS A 95 -13.50 -6.15 -20.78
N ILE A 96 -13.45 -7.43 -20.44
CA ILE A 96 -12.72 -8.44 -21.20
C ILE A 96 -13.73 -9.35 -21.89
N PHE A 97 -13.56 -9.52 -23.21
CA PHE A 97 -14.38 -10.45 -23.99
C PHE A 97 -13.58 -11.70 -24.32
N VAL A 98 -14.15 -12.86 -24.01
CA VAL A 98 -13.55 -14.17 -24.23
C VAL A 98 -14.48 -15.00 -25.12
N ASP A 99 -14.02 -15.38 -26.31
CA ASP A 99 -14.71 -16.33 -27.16
C ASP A 99 -14.14 -17.73 -26.89
N THR A 100 -14.88 -18.54 -26.15
CA THR A 100 -14.45 -19.90 -25.79
C THR A 100 -14.39 -20.84 -26.99
N VAL A 101 -15.14 -20.60 -28.07
CA VAL A 101 -15.10 -21.41 -29.28
C VAL A 101 -13.78 -21.21 -30.01
N SER A 102 -13.35 -19.98 -30.16
CA SER A 102 -12.09 -19.66 -30.85
C SER A 102 -10.86 -20.02 -30.01
N ALA A 103 -10.96 -19.90 -28.67
CA ALA A 103 -9.84 -20.13 -27.75
C ALA A 103 -9.59 -21.62 -27.48
N ALA A 104 -10.65 -22.45 -27.38
CA ALA A 104 -10.52 -23.88 -27.08
C ALA A 104 -10.05 -24.73 -28.26
N GLY A 105 -10.26 -24.28 -29.51
CA GLY A 105 -9.99 -25.09 -30.70
C GLY A 105 -10.83 -26.36 -30.68
N GLN A 106 -10.22 -27.51 -31.10
CA GLN A 106 -10.87 -28.83 -31.13
C GLN A 106 -10.34 -29.78 -30.02
N SER A 107 -9.92 -29.23 -28.87
CA SER A 107 -9.43 -30.02 -27.74
C SER A 107 -10.58 -30.58 -26.91
N GLU A 108 -10.48 -31.86 -26.51
CA GLU A 108 -11.44 -32.50 -25.60
C GLU A 108 -11.33 -31.95 -24.13
N GLU A 109 -10.18 -31.36 -23.76
CA GLU A 109 -9.96 -30.68 -22.50
C GLU A 109 -9.87 -29.16 -22.74
N ALA A 110 -11.02 -28.51 -22.81
CA ALA A 110 -11.10 -27.10 -23.09
C ALA A 110 -11.02 -26.27 -21.81
N VAL A 111 -9.85 -26.24 -21.17
CA VAL A 111 -9.54 -25.14 -20.26
C VAL A 111 -9.01 -23.99 -21.11
N VAL A 112 -9.84 -22.97 -21.28
CA VAL A 112 -9.41 -21.73 -21.91
C VAL A 112 -8.72 -20.90 -20.82
N GLU A 113 -7.40 -21.01 -20.72
CA GLU A 113 -6.61 -20.11 -19.92
C GLU A 113 -6.54 -18.76 -20.66
N TYR A 114 -7.35 -17.82 -20.22
CA TYR A 114 -7.24 -16.46 -20.69
C TYR A 114 -6.29 -15.70 -19.77
N GLU A 115 -5.06 -15.56 -20.16
CA GLU A 115 -4.12 -14.61 -19.59
C GLU A 115 -4.49 -13.17 -19.99
N GLY A 116 -5.75 -12.85 -19.91
CA GLY A 116 -6.29 -11.54 -20.17
C GLY A 116 -5.99 -10.64 -18.99
N LEU A 117 -4.88 -9.96 -19.09
CA LEU A 117 -4.38 -9.04 -18.07
C LEU A 117 -5.39 -7.93 -17.79
N LYS A 118 -6.23 -8.11 -16.79
CA LYS A 118 -6.81 -6.98 -16.09
C LYS A 118 -5.71 -6.40 -15.20
N THR A 119 -5.17 -5.28 -15.62
CA THR A 119 -4.20 -4.53 -14.82
C THR A 119 -4.93 -3.47 -14.02
N ASN A 120 -4.85 -3.59 -12.71
CA ASN A 120 -5.30 -2.54 -11.81
C ASN A 120 -4.13 -1.61 -11.49
N THR A 121 -4.41 -0.33 -11.36
CA THR A 121 -3.41 0.66 -10.95
C THR A 121 -3.39 0.73 -9.44
N ILE A 122 -2.19 0.62 -8.83
CA ILE A 122 -2.03 0.79 -7.38
C ILE A 122 -2.48 2.19 -6.96
N ARG A 123 -3.16 2.29 -5.83
CA ARG A 123 -3.51 3.57 -5.22
C ARG A 123 -2.27 4.24 -4.68
N LEU A 124 -2.17 5.55 -4.89
CA LEU A 124 -1.08 6.38 -4.39
C LEU A 124 -1.66 7.46 -3.48
N GLY A 125 -0.92 7.83 -2.45
CA GLY A 125 -1.23 8.94 -1.57
C GLY A 125 0.03 9.65 -1.10
N ALA A 126 -0.12 10.66 -0.26
CA ALA A 126 1.00 11.36 0.36
C ALA A 126 0.64 11.74 1.80
N GLN A 127 1.64 11.92 2.64
CA GLN A 127 1.49 12.39 4.01
C GLN A 127 2.27 13.67 4.23
N ALA A 128 1.63 14.68 4.79
CA ALA A 128 2.31 15.88 5.28
C ALA A 128 2.56 15.79 6.79
N ILE A 129 3.57 16.52 7.24
CA ILE A 129 3.85 16.70 8.66
C ILE A 129 4.05 18.19 8.96
N VAL A 130 3.66 18.58 10.18
CA VAL A 130 4.04 19.84 10.79
C VAL A 130 4.76 19.51 12.08
N LYS A 131 6.03 19.88 12.17
CA LYS A 131 6.88 19.65 13.33
C LYS A 131 7.03 20.92 14.11
N ILE A 132 6.73 20.84 15.41
CA ILE A 132 6.82 21.96 16.36
C ILE A 132 7.68 21.57 17.57
N LEU A 133 8.25 22.59 18.20
CA LEU A 133 8.87 22.49 19.50
C LEU A 133 7.79 22.82 20.53
N GLY A 134 7.30 21.80 21.20
CA GLY A 134 6.29 21.93 22.25
C GLY A 134 6.93 22.12 23.59
N ASP A 135 6.16 22.71 24.48
CA ASP A 135 6.46 22.76 25.90
C ASP A 135 5.34 21.99 26.63
N ASP A 136 5.63 20.75 26.92
CA ASP A 136 4.64 19.84 27.50
C ASP A 136 4.63 19.94 29.03
N HIS A 137 4.82 21.14 29.54
CA HIS A 137 4.54 21.41 30.93
C HIS A 137 3.06 21.73 31.11
N ASP A 138 2.44 21.06 32.08
CA ASP A 138 1.14 21.40 32.66
C ASP A 138 1.11 22.83 33.27
N ASP A 139 2.08 23.66 32.92
CA ASP A 139 2.16 25.04 33.34
C ASP A 139 1.27 25.90 32.42
N PRO A 140 0.19 26.48 32.94
CA PRO A 140 -0.74 27.27 32.16
C PRO A 140 -0.21 28.68 31.82
N ALA A 141 1.06 28.82 31.51
CA ALA A 141 1.62 30.08 31.04
C ALA A 141 1.03 30.39 29.63
N PRO A 142 0.13 31.41 29.50
CA PRO A 142 -0.67 31.62 28.31
C PRO A 142 0.10 32.19 27.09
N ASP A 143 1.40 32.39 27.22
CA ASP A 143 2.21 33.16 26.27
C ASP A 143 3.27 32.35 25.51
N ARG A 144 3.26 31.03 25.61
CA ARG A 144 4.24 30.18 24.89
C ARG A 144 3.73 29.84 23.49
N VAL A 145 4.24 30.53 22.52
CA VAL A 145 4.01 30.27 21.12
C VAL A 145 4.81 29.01 20.73
N GLU A 146 4.10 27.95 20.33
CA GLU A 146 4.71 26.79 19.70
C GLU A 146 5.54 27.25 18.50
N GLN A 147 6.82 26.88 18.47
CA GLN A 147 7.72 27.27 17.41
C GLN A 147 7.89 26.12 16.39
N PRO A 148 7.87 26.42 15.08
CA PRO A 148 8.16 25.40 14.09
C PRO A 148 9.59 24.88 14.24
N GLU A 149 9.78 23.57 14.20
CA GLU A 149 11.11 22.97 14.17
C GLU A 149 11.61 22.91 12.74
N VAL A 150 12.67 23.69 12.46
CA VAL A 150 13.30 23.78 11.15
C VAL A 150 14.43 22.76 11.03
N ALA A 151 14.54 22.12 9.86
CA ALA A 151 15.58 21.13 9.55
C ALA A 151 15.54 19.87 10.44
N ALA A 152 14.39 19.55 11.00
CA ALA A 152 14.16 18.21 11.56
C ALA A 152 14.10 17.20 10.40
N GLU A 153 14.75 16.04 10.58
CA GLU A 153 14.85 15.01 9.55
C GLU A 153 14.08 13.75 9.95
N PHE A 154 13.42 13.14 8.97
CA PHE A 154 12.61 11.95 9.16
C PHE A 154 12.84 10.95 8.04
N ASN A 155 12.90 9.68 8.40
CA ASN A 155 12.77 8.57 7.48
C ASN A 155 11.31 8.11 7.44
N VAL A 156 10.79 7.92 6.22
CA VAL A 156 9.48 7.34 5.97
C VAL A 156 9.69 6.05 5.19
N TYR A 157 9.09 4.95 5.64
CA TYR A 157 9.23 3.68 4.93
C TYR A 157 8.03 2.76 5.17
N LEU A 158 7.78 1.89 4.18
CA LEU A 158 6.72 0.90 4.26
C LEU A 158 6.98 -0.05 5.44
N LYS A 159 6.03 -0.18 6.36
CA LYS A 159 6.17 -0.99 7.58
C LYS A 159 6.52 -2.44 7.32
N SER A 160 5.91 -3.04 6.28
CA SER A 160 6.16 -4.43 5.89
C SER A 160 7.60 -4.68 5.41
N ALA A 161 8.34 -3.63 5.02
CA ALA A 161 9.76 -3.73 4.68
C ALA A 161 10.68 -3.89 5.91
N GLY A 162 10.19 -3.58 7.11
CA GLY A 162 10.88 -3.72 8.39
C GLY A 162 11.87 -2.60 8.72
N SER A 163 12.51 -1.97 7.74
CA SER A 163 13.40 -0.82 7.94
C SER A 163 13.44 0.09 6.71
N TYR A 164 13.96 1.31 6.90
CA TYR A 164 14.16 2.27 5.81
C TYR A 164 15.10 1.73 4.71
N GLU A 165 16.16 1.02 5.09
CA GLU A 165 17.15 0.46 4.16
C GLU A 165 16.56 -0.66 3.31
N ASN A 166 15.69 -1.49 3.89
CA ASN A 166 15.06 -2.62 3.22
C ASN A 166 13.91 -2.20 2.31
N ALA A 167 13.28 -1.05 2.58
CA ALA A 167 12.20 -0.53 1.76
C ALA A 167 12.70 -0.15 0.36
N ARG A 168 11.90 -0.49 -0.66
CA ARG A 168 12.22 -0.13 -2.04
C ARG A 168 12.19 1.39 -2.25
N PRO A 169 12.90 1.93 -3.24
CA PRO A 169 12.95 3.39 -3.45
C PRO A 169 11.58 4.07 -3.60
N PHE A 170 10.55 3.36 -4.10
CA PHE A 170 9.19 3.89 -4.23
C PHE A 170 8.36 3.78 -2.94
N GLU A 171 8.84 3.00 -1.96
CA GLU A 171 8.17 2.70 -0.69
C GLU A 171 8.82 3.42 0.49
N ARG A 172 9.73 4.34 0.21
CA ARG A 172 10.40 5.14 1.24
C ARG A 172 10.64 6.57 0.78
N ASP A 173 10.76 7.46 1.75
CA ASP A 173 11.11 8.85 1.52
C ASP A 173 11.94 9.38 2.68
N HIS A 174 12.66 10.49 2.45
CA HIS A 174 13.39 11.21 3.48
C HIS A 174 12.89 12.66 3.50
N LEU A 175 12.41 13.08 4.66
CA LEU A 175 11.80 14.40 4.84
C LEU A 175 12.71 15.32 5.64
N VAL A 176 12.74 16.58 5.25
CA VAL A 176 13.39 17.65 6.00
C VAL A 176 12.41 18.81 6.15
N THR A 177 12.16 19.24 7.39
CA THR A 177 11.20 20.31 7.64
C THR A 177 11.73 21.68 7.21
N ASN A 178 10.85 22.46 6.62
CA ASN A 178 11.13 23.81 6.15
C ASN A 178 10.99 24.86 7.30
N LYS A 179 11.07 26.15 6.98
CA LYS A 179 10.96 27.26 7.95
C LYS A 179 9.63 27.32 8.71
N ARG A 180 8.61 26.60 8.24
CA ARG A 180 7.29 26.48 8.91
C ARG A 180 7.15 25.17 9.69
N GLY A 181 8.23 24.40 9.83
CA GLY A 181 8.17 23.05 10.38
C GLY A 181 7.46 22.03 9.49
N TYR A 182 7.18 22.38 8.24
CA TYR A 182 6.40 21.56 7.30
C TYR A 182 7.32 20.72 6.40
N ALA A 183 6.93 19.47 6.20
CA ALA A 183 7.43 18.60 5.15
C ALA A 183 6.30 17.72 4.60
N LYS A 184 6.51 17.16 3.40
CA LYS A 184 5.54 16.28 2.74
C LYS A 184 6.26 15.19 1.98
N THR A 185 5.73 13.97 2.02
CA THR A 185 6.25 12.85 1.23
C THR A 185 5.97 13.07 -0.26
N LYS A 186 6.75 12.41 -1.09
CA LYS A 186 6.34 12.12 -2.46
C LYS A 186 5.08 11.24 -2.46
N ALA A 187 4.52 10.95 -3.63
CA ALA A 187 3.49 9.93 -3.76
C ALA A 187 4.05 8.56 -3.38
N LEU A 188 3.40 7.92 -2.41
CA LEU A 188 3.71 6.59 -1.88
C LEU A 188 2.60 5.62 -2.26
N PRO A 189 2.89 4.34 -2.55
CA PRO A 189 1.88 3.34 -2.82
C PRO A 189 1.07 2.99 -1.57
N TYR A 190 -0.11 2.42 -1.78
CA TYR A 190 -0.98 1.91 -0.72
C TYR A 190 -0.22 1.08 0.32
N GLY A 191 -0.47 1.32 1.61
CA GLY A 191 0.12 0.55 2.71
C GLY A 191 0.25 1.32 4.02
N ILE A 192 0.76 0.63 5.03
CA ILE A 192 1.09 1.23 6.34
C ILE A 192 2.56 1.64 6.33
N TYR A 193 2.82 2.87 6.72
CA TYR A 193 4.15 3.47 6.76
C TYR A 193 4.57 3.81 8.17
N VAL A 194 5.88 3.76 8.39
CA VAL A 194 6.55 4.24 9.60
C VAL A 194 7.19 5.58 9.29
N LEU A 195 6.94 6.57 10.15
CA LEU A 195 7.62 7.86 10.18
C LEU A 195 8.52 7.89 11.40
N GLU A 196 9.83 7.91 11.19
CA GLU A 196 10.86 7.88 12.23
C GLU A 196 11.69 9.16 12.18
N GLN A 197 11.71 9.91 13.28
CA GLN A 197 12.56 11.10 13.39
C GLN A 197 14.01 10.68 13.58
N THR A 198 14.88 11.10 12.67
CA THR A 198 16.32 10.77 12.68
C THR A 198 17.18 11.92 13.20
N LYS A 199 16.63 13.15 13.14
CA LYS A 199 17.31 14.33 13.67
C LYS A 199 16.31 15.36 14.18
N GLY A 200 16.59 15.90 15.34
CA GLY A 200 15.80 16.95 15.99
C GLY A 200 16.70 18.06 16.52
N LYS A 201 16.09 19.01 17.22
CA LYS A 201 16.78 20.12 17.86
C LYS A 201 17.51 19.66 19.13
N GLU A 202 18.74 20.11 19.30
CA GLU A 202 19.51 19.85 20.53
C GLU A 202 18.77 20.36 21.78
N GLY A 203 18.75 19.54 22.82
CA GLY A 203 18.03 19.82 24.07
C GLY A 203 16.56 19.41 24.05
N TYR A 204 16.11 18.77 23.02
CA TYR A 204 14.75 18.21 22.89
C TYR A 204 14.79 16.69 22.75
N GLU A 205 13.77 16.01 23.29
CA GLU A 205 13.59 14.57 23.11
C GLU A 205 13.05 14.27 21.70
N ILE A 206 13.69 13.35 21.00
CA ILE A 206 13.17 12.84 19.74
C ILE A 206 12.00 11.88 20.06
N LYS A 207 10.84 12.15 19.49
CA LYS A 207 9.67 11.29 19.62
C LYS A 207 9.91 9.97 18.91
N GLY A 208 9.39 8.87 19.49
CA GLY A 208 9.44 7.55 18.86
C GLY A 208 8.73 7.53 17.50
N ALA A 209 9.01 6.49 16.73
CA ALA A 209 8.38 6.27 15.43
C ALA A 209 6.86 6.20 15.56
N ILE A 210 6.15 6.75 14.57
CA ILE A 210 4.70 6.70 14.46
C ILE A 210 4.30 6.03 13.14
N GLU A 211 3.11 5.48 13.11
CA GLU A 211 2.55 4.83 11.94
C GLU A 211 1.43 5.67 11.32
N PHE A 212 1.32 5.61 9.99
CA PHE A 212 0.22 6.19 9.26
C PHE A 212 -0.11 5.31 8.04
N GLU A 213 -1.32 5.42 7.53
CA GLU A 213 -1.81 4.66 6.37
C GLU A 213 -1.87 5.55 5.14
N ILE A 214 -1.49 5.01 4.01
CA ILE A 214 -1.77 5.53 2.67
C ILE A 214 -2.85 4.62 2.07
N ASP A 215 -4.07 5.09 1.99
CA ASP A 215 -5.21 4.35 1.40
C ASP A 215 -5.57 4.80 -0.02
N GLY A 216 -4.95 5.89 -0.48
CA GLY A 216 -5.14 6.48 -1.80
C GLY A 216 -6.40 7.34 -1.92
N THR A 217 -6.97 7.76 -0.79
CA THR A 217 -8.06 8.75 -0.72
C THR A 217 -7.53 10.15 -0.46
N GLU A 218 -6.27 10.28 -0.03
CA GLU A 218 -5.65 11.54 0.32
C GLU A 218 -5.40 12.40 -0.92
N ASP A 219 -5.60 13.70 -0.77
CA ASP A 219 -5.14 14.66 -1.78
C ASP A 219 -3.61 14.71 -1.79
N ILE A 220 -3.00 14.08 -2.82
CA ILE A 220 -1.54 14.05 -2.98
C ILE A 220 -0.92 15.46 -3.03
N GLN A 221 -1.67 16.44 -3.51
CA GLN A 221 -1.17 17.82 -3.60
C GLN A 221 -1.18 18.52 -2.24
N ASN A 222 -2.24 18.31 -1.46
CA ASN A 222 -2.45 18.95 -0.17
C ASN A 222 -2.95 17.95 0.89
N PRO A 223 -2.14 16.94 1.25
CA PRO A 223 -2.55 15.96 2.25
C PRO A 223 -2.68 16.63 3.63
N PRO A 224 -3.61 16.16 4.48
CA PRO A 224 -3.74 16.68 5.83
C PRO A 224 -2.46 16.41 6.64
N PRO A 225 -1.91 17.40 7.37
CA PRO A 225 -0.67 17.22 8.09
C PRO A 225 -0.89 16.49 9.41
N LEU A 226 0.05 15.60 9.76
CA LEU A 226 0.24 15.13 11.12
C LEU A 226 1.05 16.17 11.91
N THR A 227 0.55 16.59 13.06
CA THR A 227 1.29 17.51 13.95
C THR A 227 2.13 16.70 14.93
N LEU A 228 3.42 17.02 14.98
CA LEU A 228 4.42 16.36 15.81
C LEU A 228 5.09 17.40 16.72
N SER A 229 5.17 17.08 18.01
CA SER A 229 5.80 17.96 19.00
C SER A 229 6.91 17.22 19.76
N ASP A 230 8.08 17.85 19.87
CA ASP A 230 9.16 17.38 20.75
C ASP A 230 9.15 18.14 22.06
N ARG A 231 9.52 17.47 23.14
CA ARG A 231 9.58 18.02 24.51
C ARG A 231 11.00 18.44 24.86
N PRO A 232 11.18 19.52 25.56
CA PRO A 232 12.50 19.88 26.05
C PRO A 232 13.02 18.87 27.09
N ILE A 233 14.30 18.54 27.00
CA ILE A 233 14.97 17.71 27.99
C ILE A 233 15.25 18.55 29.23
N LEU A 234 14.66 18.18 30.37
CA LEU A 234 14.85 18.88 31.64
C LEU A 234 15.97 18.24 32.46
N TYR A 235 16.87 19.05 32.95
CA TYR A 235 18.00 18.62 33.74
C TYR A 235 17.86 19.08 35.19
N ARG A 236 18.32 18.25 36.13
CA ARG A 236 18.46 18.61 37.53
C ARG A 236 19.93 18.83 37.85
N LEU A 237 20.26 19.99 38.40
CA LEU A 237 21.60 20.29 38.91
C LEU A 237 21.68 19.94 40.40
N ARG A 238 22.63 19.09 40.77
CA ARG A 238 22.95 18.81 42.18
C ARG A 238 24.29 19.44 42.50
N ILE A 239 24.29 20.39 43.43
CA ILE A 239 25.51 21.02 43.94
C ILE A 239 25.91 20.31 45.23
N LEU A 240 27.12 19.76 45.28
CA LEU A 240 27.70 19.17 46.45
C LEU A 240 28.77 20.13 46.97
N LYS A 241 28.58 20.61 48.21
CA LYS A 241 29.61 21.39 48.89
C LYS A 241 30.49 20.44 49.68
N THR A 242 31.78 20.46 49.44
CA THR A 242 32.75 19.64 50.13
C THR A 242 33.70 20.53 50.93
N ASP A 243 34.13 20.02 52.06
CA ASP A 243 35.20 20.62 52.84
C ASP A 243 36.52 20.51 52.11
N ARG A 244 37.30 21.56 52.03
CA ARG A 244 38.54 21.63 51.25
C ARG A 244 39.65 20.74 51.79
N GLU A 245 39.68 20.58 53.15
CA GLU A 245 40.78 19.87 53.82
C GLU A 245 40.50 18.36 53.88
N THR A 246 39.27 17.98 54.08
CA THR A 246 38.90 16.59 54.31
C THR A 246 38.27 15.91 53.10
N GLY A 247 37.87 16.67 52.08
CA GLY A 247 37.16 16.17 50.93
C GLY A 247 35.76 15.63 51.23
N LYS A 248 35.26 15.71 52.44
CA LYS A 248 33.97 15.21 52.87
C LYS A 248 32.84 16.18 52.51
N THR A 249 31.72 15.63 52.14
CA THR A 249 30.49 16.42 51.90
C THR A 249 30.03 17.05 53.19
N ILE A 250 29.78 18.37 53.21
CA ILE A 250 29.21 19.08 54.36
C ILE A 250 27.70 18.82 54.35
N THR A 251 27.23 17.95 55.22
CA THR A 251 25.81 17.76 55.50
C THR A 251 25.40 18.75 56.58
N LEU A 252 24.39 19.58 56.31
CA LEU A 252 23.71 20.34 57.33
C LEU A 252 23.04 19.34 58.27
N ALA A 253 23.33 19.51 59.60
CA ALA A 253 22.66 18.76 60.65
C ALA A 253 21.22 19.24 60.83
#